data_78f577cfb79872a36e5f93ee882bbd37
#
_entry.id   78f577cfb79872a36e5f93ee882bbd37
#
_cell.length_a   1.000
_cell.length_b   1.000
_cell.length_c   1.000
_cell.angle_alpha   90.00
_cell.angle_beta   90.00
_cell.angle_gamma   90.00
#
_symmetry.space_group_name_H-M   'P 1'
#
loop_
_entity.id
_entity.type
_entity.pdbx_description
1 polymer ?
#
loop_
_entity_poly.entity_id
_entity_poly.type
_entity_poly.pdbx_seq_one_letter_code
_entity_poly.pdbx_strand_id
1 'polypeptide(L)'
;MISGAAACRLGAAVSLLILAACTTTVKQSFGPVAPVSSPATLSLKGELHVAEAALESGNVDLATTIYMQIVQSNPDSVPGLTGLGDTLYAQGDYTRANVYYNKALSLDPNALPAMTGNARVAIRQRRLDDAVADYRRVLARSPNDPMAAAGLGTALDMQGHHDEAQAVLRNALLDNPGDPRLETDLGLSLVVAGKPREGANVLLDVTRFPAAPVEARQNLAMAYGMLGNIEAAEKILDADLPKKSTQDNLRYYAMQRMRLADVQGNPSGTGRSSLATEKKAQ
;
A
#
# COMPACT_ATOMS: atom_id res chain seq x y z
N MET A 1 -61.19 -21.06 48.67
CA MET A 1 -61.61 -22.47 48.84
C MET A 1 -60.39 -23.31 48.77
N ILE A 2 -59.96 -23.76 49.92
CA ILE A 2 -59.64 -25.12 50.38
C ILE A 2 -58.38 -25.70 49.68
N SER A 3 -57.26 -25.68 50.37
CA SER A 3 -56.78 -26.63 51.40
C SER A 3 -56.06 -27.86 50.77
N GLY A 4 -54.92 -28.13 51.30
CA GLY A 4 -54.38 -29.45 51.43
C GLY A 4 -52.84 -29.52 51.55
N ALA A 5 -52.39 -29.42 52.78
CA ALA A 5 -51.05 -29.81 53.19
C ALA A 5 -50.89 -31.31 53.19
N ALA A 6 -49.70 -31.81 52.88
CA ALA A 6 -49.23 -33.07 53.41
C ALA A 6 -47.70 -33.08 53.51
N ALA A 7 -47.26 -33.04 54.75
CA ALA A 7 -45.88 -33.27 55.14
C ALA A 7 -45.61 -34.82 55.12
N CYS A 8 -44.44 -35.24 54.66
CA CYS A 8 -43.93 -36.53 55.06
C CYS A 8 -42.42 -36.40 55.35
N ARG A 9 -42.13 -36.56 56.66
CA ARG A 9 -40.77 -36.72 57.21
C ARG A 9 -40.36 -38.18 57.03
N LEU A 10 -39.09 -38.42 56.81
CA LEU A 10 -38.25 -39.56 57.25
C LEU A 10 -37.05 -39.52 56.32
N GLY A 11 -35.82 -39.68 56.66
CA GLY A 11 -35.16 -40.14 57.88
C GLY A 11 -33.65 -40.14 57.52
N ALA A 12 -32.85 -39.79 58.49
CA ALA A 12 -31.42 -39.68 58.37
C ALA A 12 -30.76 -41.07 58.08
N ALA A 13 -29.76 -41.03 57.19
CA ALA A 13 -28.66 -42.01 57.23
C ALA A 13 -27.38 -41.24 56.85
N VAL A 14 -26.61 -40.92 57.87
CA VAL A 14 -25.26 -40.37 57.73
C VAL A 14 -24.34 -41.56 57.48
N SER A 15 -23.90 -41.74 56.24
CA SER A 15 -22.82 -42.66 55.90
C SER A 15 -21.51 -41.85 55.83
N LEU A 16 -20.73 -41.94 56.86
CA LEU A 16 -19.39 -41.41 56.97
C LEU A 16 -18.45 -42.27 56.09
N LEU A 17 -18.18 -41.85 54.88
CA LEU A 17 -17.10 -42.43 54.07
C LEU A 17 -15.81 -41.69 54.36
N ILE A 18 -14.95 -42.37 55.14
CA ILE A 18 -13.59 -41.93 55.39
C ILE A 18 -12.78 -42.19 54.10
N LEU A 19 -12.55 -41.13 53.33
CA LEU A 19 -11.60 -41.14 52.25
C LEU A 19 -10.18 -41.00 52.83
N ALA A 20 -9.46 -42.13 52.90
CA ALA A 20 -8.03 -42.10 53.13
C ALA A 20 -7.34 -41.43 51.95
N ALA A 21 -6.95 -40.15 52.13
CA ALA A 21 -6.12 -39.44 51.20
C ALA A 21 -4.70 -39.99 51.27
N CYS A 22 -4.31 -40.86 50.32
CA CYS A 22 -2.90 -41.16 50.10
C CYS A 22 -2.23 -39.89 49.54
N THR A 23 -1.57 -39.16 50.44
CA THR A 23 -0.65 -38.08 50.02
C THR A 23 0.62 -38.70 49.47
N THR A 24 0.67 -38.95 48.17
CA THR A 24 1.90 -39.18 47.43
C THR A 24 2.66 -37.89 47.33
N THR A 25 3.61 -37.65 48.25
CA THR A 25 4.59 -36.57 48.12
C THR A 25 5.49 -36.88 46.93
N VAL A 26 5.16 -36.32 45.75
CA VAL A 26 6.11 -36.29 44.64
C VAL A 26 7.23 -35.31 45.00
N LYS A 27 8.38 -35.86 45.41
CA LYS A 27 9.64 -35.07 45.49
C LYS A 27 10.00 -34.71 44.05
N GLN A 28 9.56 -33.53 43.57
CA GLN A 28 10.15 -32.93 42.40
C GLN A 28 11.58 -32.51 42.73
N SER A 29 12.54 -33.34 42.32
CA SER A 29 13.93 -32.94 42.29
C SER A 29 14.07 -31.94 41.14
N PHE A 30 14.10 -30.67 41.44
CA PHE A 30 14.59 -29.68 40.49
C PHE A 30 16.08 -30.00 40.30
N GLY A 31 16.40 -30.67 39.19
CA GLY A 31 17.78 -30.74 38.71
C GLY A 31 18.29 -29.32 38.44
N PRO A 32 19.59 -29.09 38.45
CA PRO A 32 20.14 -27.77 38.13
C PRO A 32 19.57 -27.36 36.78
N VAL A 33 18.82 -26.22 36.75
CA VAL A 33 18.37 -25.61 35.53
C VAL A 33 19.63 -25.38 34.72
N ALA A 34 19.75 -26.09 33.59
CA ALA A 34 20.82 -25.82 32.65
C ALA A 34 20.78 -24.31 32.35
N PRO A 35 21.92 -23.61 32.31
CA PRO A 35 21.93 -22.21 31.99
C PRO A 35 21.18 -22.06 30.67
N VAL A 36 20.14 -21.25 30.68
CA VAL A 36 19.41 -20.88 29.44
C VAL A 36 20.49 -20.39 28.51
N SER A 37 20.81 -21.20 27.51
CA SER A 37 21.73 -20.80 26.45
C SER A 37 21.34 -19.39 26.04
N SER A 38 22.31 -18.48 26.06
CA SER A 38 22.13 -17.09 25.61
C SER A 38 21.22 -17.09 24.39
N PRO A 39 20.22 -16.19 24.31
CA PRO A 39 19.33 -16.17 23.17
C PRO A 39 20.20 -16.27 21.92
N ALA A 40 19.96 -17.31 21.11
CA ALA A 40 20.73 -17.54 19.92
C ALA A 40 20.63 -16.24 19.11
N THR A 41 21.74 -15.52 18.98
CA THR A 41 21.80 -14.33 18.14
C THR A 41 21.36 -14.79 16.75
N LEU A 42 20.26 -14.23 16.27
CA LEU A 42 19.77 -14.52 14.94
C LEU A 42 20.92 -14.22 13.95
N SER A 43 21.09 -15.07 12.96
CA SER A 43 21.99 -14.72 11.86
C SER A 43 21.46 -13.46 11.16
N LEU A 44 22.34 -12.71 10.49
CA LEU A 44 21.93 -11.53 9.70
C LEU A 44 20.73 -11.84 8.80
N LYS A 45 20.71 -13.02 8.18
CA LYS A 45 19.57 -13.46 7.36
C LYS A 45 18.29 -13.62 8.18
N GLY A 46 18.38 -14.12 9.39
CA GLY A 46 17.24 -14.24 10.30
C GLY A 46 16.71 -12.89 10.76
N GLU A 47 17.61 -11.96 11.08
CA GLU A 47 17.22 -10.58 11.46
C GLU A 47 16.54 -9.85 10.30
N LEU A 48 17.08 -9.97 9.08
CA LEU A 48 16.47 -9.41 7.86
C LEU A 48 15.06 -9.96 7.64
N HIS A 49 14.87 -11.26 7.78
CA HIS A 49 13.55 -11.89 7.60
C HIS A 49 12.54 -11.42 8.67
N VAL A 50 12.95 -11.27 9.92
CA VAL A 50 12.07 -10.75 10.97
C VAL A 50 11.70 -9.28 10.72
N ALA A 51 12.67 -8.47 10.28
CA ALA A 51 12.43 -7.06 9.94
C ALA A 51 11.47 -6.91 8.75
N GLU A 52 11.62 -7.73 7.72
CA GLU A 52 10.76 -7.78 6.54
C GLU A 52 9.32 -8.18 6.93
N ALA A 53 9.16 -9.26 7.70
CA ALA A 53 7.85 -9.68 8.21
C ALA A 53 7.17 -8.62 9.10
N ALA A 54 7.95 -7.89 9.90
CA ALA A 54 7.44 -6.78 10.70
C ALA A 54 6.93 -5.63 9.81
N LEU A 55 7.66 -5.30 8.74
CA LEU A 55 7.26 -4.26 7.79
C LEU A 55 6.00 -4.67 7.01
N GLU A 56 5.94 -5.91 6.52
CA GLU A 56 4.78 -6.46 5.82
C GLU A 56 3.52 -6.50 6.69
N SER A 57 3.67 -6.79 7.98
CA SER A 57 2.56 -6.76 8.94
C SER A 57 2.14 -5.33 9.36
N GLY A 58 2.81 -4.30 8.83
CA GLY A 58 2.55 -2.90 9.17
C GLY A 58 3.17 -2.45 10.50
N ASN A 59 3.97 -3.29 11.17
CA ASN A 59 4.70 -2.90 12.38
C ASN A 59 5.99 -2.15 12.02
N VAL A 60 5.81 -0.93 11.50
CA VAL A 60 6.90 -0.11 10.96
C VAL A 60 7.95 0.24 12.02
N ASP A 61 7.54 0.48 13.27
CA ASP A 61 8.47 0.84 14.35
C ASP A 61 9.39 -0.33 14.72
N LEU A 62 8.85 -1.54 14.82
CA LEU A 62 9.63 -2.74 15.05
C LEU A 62 10.61 -2.99 13.90
N ALA A 63 10.11 -2.92 12.65
CA ALA A 63 10.93 -3.08 11.45
C ALA A 63 12.08 -2.05 11.44
N THR A 64 11.80 -0.79 11.73
CA THR A 64 12.80 0.28 11.80
C THR A 64 13.87 -0.04 12.84
N THR A 65 13.46 -0.49 14.04
CA THR A 65 14.40 -0.84 15.10
C THR A 65 15.35 -1.95 14.68
N ILE A 66 14.82 -3.01 14.07
CA ILE A 66 15.63 -4.16 13.65
C ILE A 66 16.56 -3.77 12.49
N TYR A 67 16.05 -3.06 11.46
CA TYR A 67 16.91 -2.60 10.37
C TYR A 67 18.01 -1.63 10.84
N MET A 68 17.73 -0.76 11.82
CA MET A 68 18.76 0.08 12.45
C MET A 68 19.85 -0.76 13.11
N GLN A 69 19.50 -1.81 13.87
CA GLN A 69 20.46 -2.71 14.47
C GLN A 69 21.30 -3.44 13.42
N ILE A 70 20.66 -3.92 12.34
CA ILE A 70 21.36 -4.55 11.21
C ILE A 70 22.36 -3.59 10.59
N VAL A 71 21.98 -2.35 10.31
CA VAL A 71 22.88 -1.34 9.69
C VAL A 71 23.99 -0.90 10.65
N GLN A 72 23.74 -0.90 11.97
CA GLN A 72 24.79 -0.61 12.96
C GLN A 72 25.83 -1.74 13.02
N SER A 73 25.38 -2.99 13.00
CA SER A 73 26.27 -4.17 13.05
C SER A 73 26.92 -4.48 11.70
N ASN A 74 26.23 -4.19 10.60
CA ASN A 74 26.63 -4.46 9.23
C ASN A 74 26.37 -3.23 8.35
N PRO A 75 27.23 -2.19 8.41
CA PRO A 75 27.02 -0.90 7.74
C PRO A 75 26.92 -0.98 6.22
N ASP A 76 27.44 -2.05 5.62
CA ASP A 76 27.45 -2.30 4.17
C ASP A 76 26.42 -3.35 3.73
N SER A 77 25.48 -3.69 4.62
CA SER A 77 24.37 -4.58 4.28
C SER A 77 23.41 -3.88 3.33
N VAL A 78 23.50 -4.17 2.03
CA VAL A 78 22.58 -3.62 1.00
C VAL A 78 21.11 -3.93 1.35
N PRO A 79 20.72 -5.16 1.75
CA PRO A 79 19.35 -5.43 2.19
C PRO A 79 18.95 -4.64 3.45
N GLY A 80 19.87 -4.51 4.42
CA GLY A 80 19.61 -3.74 5.64
C GLY A 80 19.38 -2.25 5.36
N LEU A 81 20.22 -1.66 4.52
CA LEU A 81 20.09 -0.26 4.08
C LEU A 81 18.79 -0.05 3.30
N THR A 82 18.45 -0.96 2.40
CA THR A 82 17.21 -0.89 1.62
C THR A 82 15.99 -0.97 2.52
N GLY A 83 15.93 -1.97 3.42
CA GLY A 83 14.83 -2.13 4.36
C GLY A 83 14.68 -0.94 5.32
N LEU A 84 15.79 -0.34 5.78
CA LEU A 84 15.72 0.91 6.56
C LEU A 84 15.16 2.06 5.73
N GLY A 85 15.53 2.15 4.46
CA GLY A 85 14.91 3.08 3.51
C GLY A 85 13.40 2.86 3.37
N ASP A 86 12.95 1.60 3.27
CA ASP A 86 11.53 1.25 3.16
C ASP A 86 10.74 1.62 4.42
N THR A 87 11.29 1.40 5.62
CA THR A 87 10.63 1.81 6.86
C THR A 87 10.51 3.32 6.98
N LEU A 88 11.55 4.06 6.63
CA LEU A 88 11.54 5.52 6.62
C LEU A 88 10.56 6.07 5.56
N TYR A 89 10.48 5.44 4.40
CA TYR A 89 9.48 5.76 3.39
C TYR A 89 8.06 5.57 3.94
N ALA A 90 7.80 4.46 4.62
CA ALA A 90 6.50 4.18 5.25
C ALA A 90 6.14 5.21 6.34
N GLN A 91 7.14 5.72 7.07
CA GLN A 91 7.00 6.82 8.03
C GLN A 91 6.83 8.20 7.40
N GLY A 92 6.96 8.32 6.06
CA GLY A 92 6.89 9.58 5.33
C GLY A 92 8.20 10.39 5.35
N ASP A 93 9.28 9.87 5.91
CA ASP A 93 10.59 10.51 5.90
C ASP A 93 11.34 10.20 4.60
N TYR A 94 10.85 10.80 3.53
CA TYR A 94 11.39 10.60 2.17
C TYR A 94 12.85 11.06 2.03
N THR A 95 13.25 12.05 2.83
CA THR A 95 14.61 12.59 2.79
C THR A 95 15.61 11.58 3.32
N ARG A 96 15.37 11.01 4.52
CA ARG A 96 16.24 9.98 5.05
C ARG A 96 16.13 8.67 4.27
N ALA A 97 14.94 8.29 3.80
CA ALA A 97 14.78 7.12 2.94
C ALA A 97 15.70 7.21 1.71
N ASN A 98 15.72 8.35 1.02
CA ASN A 98 16.60 8.59 -0.13
C ASN A 98 18.08 8.40 0.20
N VAL A 99 18.54 8.86 1.38
CA VAL A 99 19.94 8.69 1.81
C VAL A 99 20.30 7.21 1.90
N TYR A 100 19.43 6.39 2.52
CA TYR A 100 19.71 4.97 2.69
C TYR A 100 19.63 4.19 1.37
N TYR A 101 18.67 4.48 0.49
CA TYR A 101 18.64 3.88 -0.84
C TYR A 101 19.87 4.25 -1.66
N ASN A 102 20.30 5.50 -1.65
CA ASN A 102 21.51 5.92 -2.35
C ASN A 102 22.76 5.26 -1.77
N LYS A 103 22.84 5.06 -0.43
CA LYS A 103 23.93 4.30 0.16
C LYS A 103 23.92 2.85 -0.29
N ALA A 104 22.75 2.20 -0.33
CA ALA A 104 22.61 0.84 -0.86
C ALA A 104 23.06 0.75 -2.33
N LEU A 105 22.64 1.72 -3.17
CA LEU A 105 23.01 1.79 -4.59
C LEU A 105 24.49 2.14 -4.82
N SER A 106 25.14 2.82 -3.88
CA SER A 106 26.59 3.06 -3.95
C SER A 106 27.41 1.78 -3.72
N LEU A 107 26.87 0.84 -2.93
CA LEU A 107 27.46 -0.47 -2.64
C LEU A 107 27.13 -1.50 -3.74
N ASP A 108 25.88 -1.52 -4.16
CA ASP A 108 25.40 -2.34 -5.28
C ASP A 108 24.54 -1.50 -6.23
N PRO A 109 25.11 -0.98 -7.33
CA PRO A 109 24.37 -0.22 -8.34
C PRO A 109 23.26 -1.03 -9.04
N ASN A 110 23.15 -2.34 -8.78
CA ASN A 110 22.19 -3.25 -9.37
C ASN A 110 21.12 -3.72 -8.36
N ALA A 111 21.11 -3.19 -7.15
CA ALA A 111 20.12 -3.50 -6.15
C ALA A 111 18.72 -3.01 -6.58
N LEU A 112 17.95 -3.87 -7.28
CA LEU A 112 16.63 -3.52 -7.81
C LEU A 112 15.65 -3.00 -6.73
N PRO A 113 15.59 -3.60 -5.51
CA PRO A 113 14.72 -3.06 -4.47
C PRO A 113 15.09 -1.62 -4.06
N ALA A 114 16.39 -1.31 -3.97
CA ALA A 114 16.85 0.05 -3.63
C ALA A 114 16.56 1.05 -4.76
N MET A 115 16.68 0.64 -6.05
CA MET A 115 16.27 1.47 -7.19
C MET A 115 14.77 1.75 -7.14
N THR A 116 13.95 0.73 -6.91
CA THR A 116 12.49 0.86 -6.81
C THR A 116 12.12 1.80 -5.65
N GLY A 117 12.78 1.65 -4.48
CA GLY A 117 12.59 2.54 -3.34
C GLY A 117 12.96 3.99 -3.66
N ASN A 118 14.10 4.20 -4.33
CA ASN A 118 14.54 5.52 -4.75
C ASN A 118 13.58 6.17 -5.75
N ALA A 119 13.08 5.40 -6.73
CA ALA A 119 12.09 5.87 -7.68
C ALA A 119 10.76 6.28 -7.01
N ARG A 120 10.31 5.50 -6.01
CA ARG A 120 9.13 5.86 -5.20
C ARG A 120 9.32 7.18 -4.46
N VAL A 121 10.49 7.39 -3.87
CA VAL A 121 10.85 8.67 -3.23
C VAL A 121 10.86 9.80 -4.26
N ALA A 122 11.43 9.59 -5.44
CA ALA A 122 11.46 10.57 -6.51
C ALA A 122 10.05 11.03 -6.93
N ILE A 123 9.08 10.10 -7.04
CA ILE A 123 7.66 10.45 -7.26
C ILE A 123 7.13 11.38 -6.15
N ARG A 124 7.37 11.03 -4.88
CA ARG A 124 6.91 11.85 -3.73
C ARG A 124 7.52 13.25 -3.73
N GLN A 125 8.74 13.37 -4.20
CA GLN A 125 9.48 14.63 -4.32
C GLN A 125 9.23 15.34 -5.66
N ARG A 126 8.35 14.84 -6.52
CA ARG A 126 8.02 15.39 -7.85
C ARG A 126 9.21 15.40 -8.82
N ARG A 127 10.23 14.60 -8.57
CA ARG A 127 11.36 14.36 -9.47
C ARG A 127 11.01 13.24 -10.45
N LEU A 128 10.06 13.55 -11.35
CA LEU A 128 9.41 12.53 -12.17
C LEU A 128 10.36 11.92 -13.21
N ASP A 129 11.30 12.71 -13.76
CA ASP A 129 12.30 12.23 -14.71
C ASP A 129 13.22 11.18 -14.07
N ASP A 130 13.66 11.44 -12.83
CA ASP A 130 14.47 10.48 -12.07
C ASP A 130 13.68 9.18 -11.82
N ALA A 131 12.40 9.30 -11.42
CA ALA A 131 11.55 8.14 -11.19
C ALA A 131 11.38 7.29 -12.44
N VAL A 132 11.09 7.91 -13.59
CA VAL A 132 10.96 7.23 -14.88
C VAL A 132 12.27 6.52 -15.26
N ALA A 133 13.43 7.19 -15.09
CA ALA A 133 14.72 6.61 -15.38
C ALA A 133 15.01 5.38 -14.52
N ASP A 134 14.79 5.47 -13.21
CA ASP A 134 15.05 4.37 -12.28
C ASP A 134 14.10 3.19 -12.53
N TYR A 135 12.79 3.41 -12.72
CA TYR A 135 11.86 2.32 -13.04
C TYR A 135 12.18 1.64 -14.39
N ARG A 136 12.56 2.41 -15.41
CA ARG A 136 13.01 1.82 -16.68
C ARG A 136 14.26 0.95 -16.49
N ARG A 137 15.19 1.34 -15.62
CA ARG A 137 16.37 0.52 -15.27
C ARG A 137 15.98 -0.77 -14.55
N VAL A 138 14.98 -0.71 -13.66
CA VAL A 138 14.44 -1.91 -12.99
C VAL A 138 13.82 -2.83 -14.04
N LEU A 139 12.93 -2.33 -14.90
CA LEU A 139 12.24 -3.13 -15.92
C LEU A 139 13.19 -3.68 -17.00
N ALA A 140 14.30 -3.01 -17.28
CA ALA A 140 15.33 -3.55 -18.19
C ALA A 140 15.99 -4.82 -17.64
N ARG A 141 15.92 -5.08 -16.33
CA ARG A 141 16.51 -6.26 -15.67
C ARG A 141 15.48 -7.24 -15.17
N SER A 142 14.31 -6.75 -14.79
CA SER A 142 13.16 -7.52 -14.37
C SER A 142 11.92 -7.07 -15.17
N PRO A 143 11.80 -7.51 -16.43
CA PRO A 143 10.75 -7.02 -17.34
C PRO A 143 9.33 -7.26 -16.83
N ASN A 144 9.13 -8.30 -16.02
CA ASN A 144 7.82 -8.75 -15.52
C ASN A 144 7.54 -8.26 -14.10
N ASP A 145 8.32 -7.28 -13.58
CA ASP A 145 8.10 -6.72 -12.24
C ASP A 145 6.85 -5.82 -12.24
N PRO A 146 5.73 -6.26 -11.63
CA PRO A 146 4.48 -5.50 -11.66
C PRO A 146 4.57 -4.20 -10.84
N MET A 147 5.40 -4.18 -9.79
CA MET A 147 5.57 -2.99 -8.96
C MET A 147 6.33 -1.89 -9.70
N ALA A 148 7.38 -2.26 -10.43
CA ALA A 148 8.14 -1.32 -11.25
C ALA A 148 7.30 -0.80 -12.42
N ALA A 149 6.47 -1.66 -13.03
CA ALA A 149 5.56 -1.26 -14.11
C ALA A 149 4.48 -0.29 -13.61
N ALA A 150 3.85 -0.57 -12.45
CA ALA A 150 2.90 0.32 -11.80
C ALA A 150 3.54 1.68 -11.46
N GLY A 151 4.74 1.66 -10.88
CA GLY A 151 5.48 2.87 -10.57
C GLY A 151 5.86 3.70 -11.79
N LEU A 152 6.30 3.05 -12.88
CA LEU A 152 6.59 3.72 -14.15
C LEU A 152 5.32 4.34 -14.75
N GLY A 153 4.22 3.58 -14.79
CA GLY A 153 2.92 4.07 -15.26
C GLY A 153 2.49 5.32 -14.49
N THR A 154 2.55 5.26 -13.16
CA THR A 154 2.23 6.41 -12.30
C THR A 154 3.12 7.63 -12.60
N ALA A 155 4.44 7.44 -12.73
CA ALA A 155 5.37 8.54 -13.01
C ALA A 155 5.09 9.19 -14.39
N LEU A 156 4.82 8.38 -15.41
CA LEU A 156 4.47 8.83 -16.76
C LEU A 156 3.12 9.57 -16.78
N ASP A 157 2.11 9.06 -16.06
CA ASP A 157 0.82 9.75 -15.93
C ASP A 157 0.96 11.12 -15.26
N MET A 158 1.81 11.22 -14.24
CA MET A 158 2.10 12.49 -13.57
C MET A 158 2.87 13.49 -14.46
N GLN A 159 3.56 13.00 -15.50
CA GLN A 159 4.17 13.83 -16.56
C GLN A 159 3.18 14.18 -17.68
N GLY A 160 1.99 13.57 -17.69
CA GLY A 160 0.99 13.73 -18.76
C GLY A 160 1.23 12.78 -19.96
N HIS A 161 2.16 11.84 -19.85
CA HIS A 161 2.46 10.85 -20.89
C HIS A 161 1.54 9.63 -20.79
N HIS A 162 0.22 9.88 -20.83
CA HIS A 162 -0.80 8.88 -20.54
C HIS A 162 -0.78 7.69 -21.50
N ASP A 163 -0.53 7.89 -22.78
CA ASP A 163 -0.51 6.78 -23.75
C ASP A 163 0.69 5.84 -23.50
N GLU A 164 1.84 6.38 -23.10
CA GLU A 164 3.00 5.58 -22.71
C GLU A 164 2.75 4.82 -21.39
N ALA A 165 2.14 5.49 -20.39
CA ALA A 165 1.74 4.87 -19.14
C ALA A 165 0.81 3.66 -19.39
N GLN A 166 -0.22 3.85 -20.22
CA GLN A 166 -1.17 2.78 -20.58
C GLN A 166 -0.48 1.64 -21.33
N ALA A 167 0.51 1.93 -22.18
CA ALA A 167 1.26 0.90 -22.89
C ALA A 167 2.07 0.04 -21.90
N VAL A 168 2.77 0.68 -20.96
CA VAL A 168 3.56 -0.01 -19.92
C VAL A 168 2.64 -0.90 -19.05
N LEU A 169 1.51 -0.37 -18.58
CA LEU A 169 0.57 -1.09 -17.74
C LEU A 169 -0.08 -2.27 -18.48
N ARG A 170 -0.48 -2.09 -19.76
CA ARG A 170 -1.02 -3.19 -20.57
C ARG A 170 0.01 -4.30 -20.81
N ASN A 171 1.26 -3.93 -21.09
CA ASN A 171 2.32 -4.93 -21.25
C ASN A 171 2.55 -5.71 -19.97
N ALA A 172 2.59 -5.04 -18.81
CA ALA A 172 2.73 -5.71 -17.52
C ALA A 172 1.57 -6.68 -17.22
N LEU A 173 0.35 -6.33 -17.64
CA LEU A 173 -0.84 -7.19 -17.51
C LEU A 173 -0.81 -8.44 -18.39
N LEU A 174 -0.01 -8.48 -19.47
CA LEU A 174 0.18 -9.71 -20.25
C LEU A 174 0.92 -10.78 -19.43
N ASP A 175 1.89 -10.36 -18.62
CA ASP A 175 2.69 -11.24 -17.78
C ASP A 175 2.05 -11.48 -16.40
N ASN A 176 1.21 -10.54 -15.93
CA ASN A 176 0.53 -10.56 -14.64
C ASN A 176 -0.98 -10.38 -14.82
N PRO A 177 -1.68 -11.32 -15.46
CA PRO A 177 -3.10 -11.18 -15.76
C PRO A 177 -3.93 -11.16 -14.48
N GLY A 178 -4.82 -10.17 -14.35
CA GLY A 178 -5.70 -10.01 -13.20
C GLY A 178 -4.99 -9.42 -11.97
N ASP A 179 -3.81 -8.84 -12.10
CA ASP A 179 -3.21 -8.08 -11.01
C ASP A 179 -4.06 -6.83 -10.72
N PRO A 180 -4.69 -6.75 -9.52
CA PRO A 180 -5.65 -5.70 -9.24
C PRO A 180 -5.01 -4.32 -9.13
N ARG A 181 -3.71 -4.23 -8.86
CA ARG A 181 -2.97 -2.97 -8.81
C ARG A 181 -2.76 -2.43 -10.21
N LEU A 182 -2.21 -3.27 -11.11
CA LEU A 182 -1.99 -2.87 -12.50
C LEU A 182 -3.29 -2.48 -13.20
N GLU A 183 -4.38 -3.24 -12.95
CA GLU A 183 -5.71 -2.90 -13.49
C GLU A 183 -6.23 -1.59 -12.91
N THR A 184 -6.03 -1.34 -11.60
CA THR A 184 -6.43 -0.08 -10.95
C THR A 184 -5.68 1.11 -11.54
N ASP A 185 -4.37 0.97 -11.73
CA ASP A 185 -3.51 2.02 -12.29
C ASP A 185 -3.86 2.27 -13.77
N LEU A 186 -4.09 1.21 -14.56
CA LEU A 186 -4.55 1.36 -15.94
C LEU A 186 -5.91 2.06 -16.03
N GLY A 187 -6.85 1.68 -15.16
CA GLY A 187 -8.16 2.32 -15.08
C GLY A 187 -8.05 3.80 -14.75
N LEU A 188 -7.23 4.17 -13.78
CA LEU A 188 -6.96 5.57 -13.43
C LEU A 188 -6.31 6.32 -14.60
N SER A 189 -5.27 5.75 -15.21
CA SER A 189 -4.58 6.34 -16.37
C SER A 189 -5.54 6.66 -17.50
N LEU A 190 -6.45 5.73 -17.82
CA LEU A 190 -7.49 5.95 -18.83
C LEU A 190 -8.44 7.09 -18.43
N VAL A 191 -8.85 7.16 -17.17
CA VAL A 191 -9.75 8.23 -16.68
C VAL A 191 -9.08 9.60 -16.80
N VAL A 192 -7.84 9.74 -16.33
CA VAL A 192 -7.14 11.03 -16.37
C VAL A 192 -6.72 11.44 -17.79
N ALA A 193 -6.55 10.47 -18.69
CA ALA A 193 -6.34 10.70 -20.12
C ALA A 193 -7.63 11.15 -20.87
N GLY A 194 -8.75 11.35 -20.17
CA GLY A 194 -10.01 11.74 -20.79
C GLY A 194 -10.78 10.60 -21.46
N LYS A 195 -10.48 9.35 -21.12
CA LYS A 195 -11.15 8.12 -21.57
C LYS A 195 -11.96 7.46 -20.43
N PRO A 196 -12.87 8.19 -19.73
CA PRO A 196 -13.48 7.70 -18.49
C PRO A 196 -14.35 6.45 -18.68
N ARG A 197 -14.91 6.23 -19.88
CA ARG A 197 -15.69 5.02 -20.19
C ARG A 197 -14.81 3.77 -20.24
N GLU A 198 -13.65 3.88 -20.88
CA GLU A 198 -12.68 2.78 -20.94
C GLU A 198 -12.12 2.48 -19.54
N GLY A 199 -11.75 3.53 -18.79
CA GLY A 199 -11.30 3.38 -17.42
C GLY A 199 -12.35 2.74 -16.50
N ALA A 200 -13.63 3.14 -16.62
CA ALA A 200 -14.70 2.52 -15.87
C ALA A 200 -14.85 1.01 -16.16
N ASN A 201 -14.71 0.60 -17.43
CA ASN A 201 -14.81 -0.81 -17.80
C ASN A 201 -13.70 -1.65 -17.10
N VAL A 202 -12.45 -1.18 -17.12
CA VAL A 202 -11.34 -1.85 -16.42
C VAL A 202 -11.59 -1.92 -14.91
N LEU A 203 -12.01 -0.78 -14.32
CA LEU A 203 -12.23 -0.69 -12.87
C LEU A 203 -13.44 -1.50 -12.39
N LEU A 204 -14.46 -1.69 -13.22
CA LEU A 204 -15.60 -2.57 -12.93
C LEU A 204 -15.15 -4.02 -12.77
N ASP A 205 -14.20 -4.47 -13.57
CA ASP A 205 -13.67 -5.82 -13.48
C ASP A 205 -12.94 -6.05 -12.15
N VAL A 206 -12.18 -5.08 -11.68
CA VAL A 206 -11.52 -5.12 -10.37
C VAL A 206 -12.53 -5.06 -9.23
N THR A 207 -13.46 -4.11 -9.30
CA THR A 207 -14.35 -3.78 -8.16
C THR A 207 -15.51 -4.76 -7.97
N ARG A 208 -15.68 -5.76 -8.86
CA ARG A 208 -16.65 -6.85 -8.67
C ARG A 208 -16.29 -7.76 -7.50
N PHE A 209 -15.03 -7.79 -7.08
CA PHE A 209 -14.56 -8.63 -5.98
C PHE A 209 -14.66 -7.88 -4.65
N PRO A 210 -15.13 -8.54 -3.56
CA PRO A 210 -15.29 -7.90 -2.24
C PRO A 210 -13.98 -7.36 -1.66
N ALA A 211 -12.84 -7.97 -2.02
CA ALA A 211 -11.50 -7.59 -1.60
C ALA A 211 -10.84 -6.54 -2.52
N ALA A 212 -11.62 -5.90 -3.41
CA ALA A 212 -11.08 -4.88 -4.31
C ALA A 212 -10.42 -3.73 -3.53
N PRO A 213 -9.28 -3.20 -4.03
CA PRO A 213 -8.65 -2.04 -3.44
C PRO A 213 -9.63 -0.85 -3.31
N VAL A 214 -9.50 -0.09 -2.23
CA VAL A 214 -10.31 1.14 -2.02
C VAL A 214 -10.07 2.12 -3.16
N GLU A 215 -8.83 2.21 -3.61
CA GLU A 215 -8.39 3.06 -4.72
C GLU A 215 -9.13 2.71 -6.01
N ALA A 216 -9.34 1.41 -6.31
CA ALA A 216 -10.08 0.98 -7.48
C ALA A 216 -11.54 1.49 -7.45
N ARG A 217 -12.20 1.40 -6.27
CA ARG A 217 -13.55 1.93 -6.09
C ARG A 217 -13.61 3.44 -6.25
N GLN A 218 -12.65 4.16 -5.65
CA GLN A 218 -12.58 5.61 -5.76
C GLN A 218 -12.30 6.08 -7.19
N ASN A 219 -11.43 5.36 -7.92
CA ASN A 219 -11.15 5.63 -9.33
C ASN A 219 -12.38 5.33 -10.21
N LEU A 220 -13.16 4.29 -9.88
CA LEU A 220 -14.44 4.02 -10.56
C LEU A 220 -15.46 5.13 -10.30
N ALA A 221 -15.53 5.64 -9.07
CA ALA A 221 -16.39 6.79 -8.75
C ALA A 221 -15.96 8.04 -9.54
N MET A 222 -14.65 8.28 -9.69
CA MET A 222 -14.12 9.35 -10.53
C MET A 222 -14.54 9.15 -12.00
N ALA A 223 -14.41 7.95 -12.53
CA ALA A 223 -14.83 7.64 -13.90
C ALA A 223 -16.32 7.94 -14.11
N TYR A 224 -17.20 7.50 -13.20
CA TYR A 224 -18.64 7.80 -13.27
C TYR A 224 -18.94 9.29 -13.13
N GLY A 225 -18.27 9.99 -12.22
CA GLY A 225 -18.41 11.43 -12.06
C GLY A 225 -18.03 12.20 -13.33
N MET A 226 -16.96 11.78 -14.02
CA MET A 226 -16.54 12.36 -15.29
C MET A 226 -17.47 12.01 -16.44
N LEU A 227 -18.16 10.87 -16.39
CA LEU A 227 -19.24 10.51 -17.33
C LEU A 227 -20.56 11.24 -17.04
N GLY A 228 -20.67 11.93 -15.90
CA GLY A 228 -21.88 12.63 -15.47
C GLY A 228 -22.85 11.75 -14.67
N ASN A 229 -22.50 10.52 -14.38
CA ASN A 229 -23.28 9.63 -13.51
C ASN A 229 -22.98 9.91 -12.04
N ILE A 230 -23.49 11.04 -11.55
CA ILE A 230 -23.19 11.56 -10.21
C ILE A 230 -23.76 10.63 -9.12
N GLU A 231 -24.93 10.07 -9.32
CA GLU A 231 -25.57 9.16 -8.36
C GLU A 231 -24.74 7.90 -8.12
N ALA A 232 -24.22 7.28 -9.18
CA ALA A 232 -23.35 6.11 -9.06
C ALA A 232 -22.03 6.48 -8.38
N ALA A 233 -21.43 7.62 -8.71
CA ALA A 233 -20.21 8.10 -8.08
C ALA A 233 -20.41 8.36 -6.57
N GLU A 234 -21.49 9.05 -6.19
CA GLU A 234 -21.85 9.35 -4.80
C GLU A 234 -22.04 8.07 -4.01
N LYS A 235 -22.80 7.11 -4.52
CA LYS A 235 -23.06 5.83 -3.87
C LYS A 235 -21.78 5.05 -3.55
N ILE A 236 -20.82 5.07 -4.48
CA ILE A 236 -19.53 4.40 -4.27
C ILE A 236 -18.71 5.14 -3.21
N LEU A 237 -18.62 6.47 -3.29
CA LEU A 237 -17.81 7.27 -2.37
C LEU A 237 -18.38 7.24 -0.95
N ASP A 238 -19.70 7.26 -0.77
CA ASP A 238 -20.35 7.24 0.55
C ASP A 238 -20.12 5.93 1.31
N ALA A 239 -19.74 4.86 0.62
CA ALA A 239 -19.36 3.60 1.27
C ALA A 239 -17.99 3.68 1.97
N ASP A 240 -17.08 4.50 1.47
CA ASP A 240 -15.68 4.55 1.93
C ASP A 240 -15.30 5.92 2.57
N LEU A 241 -16.09 6.98 2.36
CA LEU A 241 -15.72 8.35 2.73
C LEU A 241 -16.81 9.07 3.54
N PRO A 242 -16.41 10.00 4.42
CA PRO A 242 -17.34 10.94 5.04
C PRO A 242 -18.06 11.80 3.98
N LYS A 243 -19.34 12.15 4.21
CA LYS A 243 -20.18 12.93 3.27
C LYS A 243 -19.53 14.20 2.73
N LYS A 244 -18.79 14.92 3.58
CA LYS A 244 -18.08 16.13 3.15
C LYS A 244 -17.04 15.80 2.06
N SER A 245 -16.26 14.76 2.27
CA SER A 245 -15.24 14.30 1.30
C SER A 245 -15.88 13.82 0.00
N THR A 246 -17.01 13.09 0.09
CA THR A 246 -17.81 12.72 -1.10
C THR A 246 -18.19 13.95 -1.90
N GLN A 247 -18.76 14.97 -1.26
CA GLN A 247 -19.20 16.18 -1.98
C GLN A 247 -18.02 16.95 -2.59
N ASP A 248 -16.87 17.01 -1.91
CA ASP A 248 -15.67 17.65 -2.44
C ASP A 248 -15.15 16.92 -3.68
N ASN A 249 -15.14 15.58 -3.66
CA ASN A 249 -14.77 14.76 -4.81
C ASN A 249 -15.73 14.96 -5.98
N LEU A 250 -17.05 14.94 -5.75
CA LEU A 250 -18.05 15.15 -6.81
C LEU A 250 -17.91 16.53 -7.47
N ARG A 251 -17.63 17.57 -6.69
CA ARG A 251 -17.33 18.91 -7.23
C ARG A 251 -16.06 18.91 -8.09
N TYR A 252 -15.02 18.22 -7.63
CA TYR A 252 -13.79 18.07 -8.42
C TYR A 252 -14.05 17.35 -9.74
N TYR A 253 -14.81 16.25 -9.74
CA TYR A 253 -15.14 15.51 -10.97
C TYR A 253 -15.96 16.36 -11.95
N ALA A 254 -16.90 17.15 -11.44
CA ALA A 254 -17.67 18.09 -12.27
C ALA A 254 -16.76 19.13 -12.95
N MET A 255 -15.79 19.69 -12.23
CA MET A 255 -14.80 20.62 -12.79
C MET A 255 -13.92 19.97 -13.85
N GLN A 256 -13.44 18.74 -13.62
CA GLN A 256 -12.63 18.02 -14.60
C GLN A 256 -13.43 17.72 -15.87
N ARG A 257 -14.70 17.32 -15.73
CA ARG A 257 -15.60 17.11 -16.88
C ARG A 257 -15.76 18.36 -17.73
N MET A 258 -15.95 19.53 -17.10
CA MET A 258 -16.05 20.80 -17.83
C MET A 258 -14.75 21.10 -18.60
N ARG A 259 -13.58 20.95 -17.96
CA ARG A 259 -12.28 21.14 -18.60
C ARG A 259 -12.08 20.26 -19.83
N LEU A 260 -12.45 18.98 -19.73
CA LEU A 260 -12.38 18.06 -20.88
C LEU A 260 -13.32 18.48 -22.02
N ALA A 261 -14.53 18.94 -21.70
CA ALA A 261 -15.47 19.43 -22.70
C ALA A 261 -14.94 20.70 -23.41
N ASP A 262 -14.31 21.61 -22.67
CA ASP A 262 -13.70 22.83 -23.24
C ASP A 262 -12.52 22.49 -24.18
N VAL A 263 -11.68 21.52 -23.83
CA VAL A 263 -10.56 21.07 -24.67
C VAL A 263 -11.07 20.39 -25.93
N GLN A 264 -12.12 19.58 -25.85
CA GLN A 264 -12.72 18.90 -26.99
C GLN A 264 -13.55 19.85 -27.89
N GLY A 265 -14.16 20.87 -27.29
CA GLY A 265 -14.93 21.90 -28.00
C GLY A 265 -14.07 22.96 -28.70
N ASN A 266 -12.82 23.15 -28.29
CA ASN A 266 -11.90 24.13 -28.88
C ASN A 266 -10.48 23.55 -29.08
N PRO A 267 -10.28 22.66 -30.06
CA PRO A 267 -8.97 22.01 -30.28
C PRO A 267 -7.86 22.98 -30.73
N SER A 268 -8.17 24.25 -30.98
CA SER A 268 -7.19 25.28 -31.41
C SER A 268 -6.65 26.14 -30.27
N GLY A 269 -7.05 25.91 -29.00
CA GLY A 269 -6.72 26.77 -27.86
C GLY A 269 -5.37 26.50 -27.17
N THR A 270 -4.63 25.48 -27.52
CA THR A 270 -3.32 25.18 -26.93
C THR A 270 -2.20 25.89 -27.68
N GLY A 271 -1.99 27.19 -27.40
CA GLY A 271 -0.82 27.84 -27.93
C GLY A 271 -0.86 29.35 -28.11
N ARG A 272 -1.36 30.12 -27.14
CA ARG A 272 -1.04 31.54 -27.08
C ARG A 272 -1.17 32.09 -25.65
N SER A 273 -0.19 31.83 -24.81
CA SER A 273 0.22 32.80 -23.77
C SER A 273 1.35 33.62 -24.36
N SER A 274 1.02 34.54 -25.24
CA SER A 274 1.93 35.61 -25.63
C SER A 274 1.90 36.65 -24.50
N LEU A 275 2.88 36.63 -23.64
CA LEU A 275 3.31 37.81 -22.88
C LEU A 275 3.72 38.91 -23.91
N ALA A 276 2.74 39.73 -24.30
CA ALA A 276 3.01 40.97 -24.97
C ALA A 276 3.67 41.94 -23.96
N THR A 277 4.99 41.96 -23.94
CA THR A 277 5.76 43.03 -23.37
C THR A 277 5.53 44.29 -24.20
N GLU A 278 4.63 45.13 -23.75
CA GLU A 278 4.54 46.53 -24.17
C GLU A 278 5.82 47.25 -23.77
N LYS A 279 6.78 47.38 -24.67
CA LYS A 279 7.79 48.40 -24.62
C LYS A 279 7.14 49.71 -25.03
N LYS A 280 6.75 50.57 -24.08
CA LYS A 280 6.54 52.00 -24.33
C LYS A 280 7.90 52.64 -24.40
N ALA A 281 8.16 53.21 -25.59
CA ALA A 281 9.21 54.19 -25.82
C ALA A 281 8.88 55.50 -25.09
N GLN A 282 9.82 56.00 -24.33
CA GLN A 282 10.22 57.39 -24.25
C GLN A 282 11.64 57.47 -23.69
#